data_e29d40704afb4842d83172457e59868b
#
_entry.id   e29d40704afb4842d83172457e59868b
#
_cell.length_a   1.000
_cell.length_b   1.000
_cell.length_c   1.000
_cell.angle_alpha   90.00
_cell.angle_beta   90.00
_cell.angle_gamma   90.00
#
_symmetry.space_group_name_H-M   'P 1'
#
loop_
_entity.id
_entity.type
_entity.pdbx_description
1 polymer ?
#
loop_
_entity_poly.entity_id
_entity_poly.type
_entity_poly.pdbx_seq_one_letter_code
_entity_poly.pdbx_strand_id
1 'polypeptide(L)'
;MSCRKFQHNINNFINNELNEEDMDFFVGHAKKCRECYEELEINYIINVGLVRIEKDAKATFDLKGELERKLKDLEEKSDMLYRFRLYNKIVCITAYICMLAAIILSMFDFLKIF
;
A
#
# COMPACT_ATOMS: atom_id res chain seq x y z
N MET A 1 13.15 -5.91 -14.65
CA MET A 1 13.51 -5.02 -13.52
C MET A 1 12.49 -5.06 -12.39
N SER A 2 11.21 -4.94 -12.67
CA SER A 2 10.15 -5.01 -11.66
C SER A 2 10.07 -6.36 -10.93
N CYS A 3 10.32 -7.46 -11.62
CA CYS A 3 10.36 -8.80 -11.01
C CYS A 3 11.44 -8.92 -9.92
N ARG A 4 12.61 -8.34 -10.16
CA ARG A 4 13.72 -8.36 -9.22
C ARG A 4 13.38 -7.60 -7.92
N LYS A 5 12.74 -6.45 -8.05
CA LYS A 5 12.27 -5.65 -6.93
C LYS A 5 11.19 -6.41 -6.15
N PHE A 6 10.28 -7.08 -6.85
CA PHE A 6 9.26 -7.93 -6.24
C PHE A 6 9.88 -9.08 -5.45
N GLN A 7 10.84 -9.80 -6.03
CA GLN A 7 11.54 -10.89 -5.37
C GLN A 7 12.26 -10.44 -4.11
N HIS A 8 12.90 -9.27 -4.17
CA HIS A 8 13.58 -8.68 -3.01
C HIS A 8 12.59 -8.37 -1.87
N ASN A 9 11.37 -7.98 -2.19
CA ASN A 9 10.35 -7.61 -1.22
C ASN A 9 9.52 -8.80 -0.70
N ILE A 10 9.67 -9.99 -1.24
CA ILE A 10 8.93 -11.19 -0.78
C ILE A 10 9.15 -11.45 0.72
N ASN A 11 10.39 -11.43 1.18
CA ASN A 11 10.71 -11.64 2.58
C ASN A 11 10.12 -10.55 3.48
N ASN A 12 10.19 -9.31 3.06
CA ASN A 12 9.59 -8.19 3.78
C ASN A 12 8.08 -8.34 3.89
N PHE A 13 7.43 -8.79 2.81
CA PHE A 13 6.01 -9.09 2.81
C PHE A 13 5.64 -10.19 3.81
N ILE A 14 6.37 -11.30 3.82
CA ILE A 14 6.13 -12.44 4.72
C ILE A 14 6.29 -12.03 6.18
N ASN A 15 7.29 -11.20 6.48
CA ASN A 15 7.59 -10.72 7.84
C ASN A 15 6.77 -9.50 8.26
N ASN A 16 5.87 -9.00 7.40
CA ASN A 16 5.07 -7.78 7.62
C ASN A 16 5.92 -6.50 7.77
N GLU A 17 7.08 -6.47 7.13
CA GLU A 17 8.03 -5.36 7.15
C GLU A 17 8.01 -4.53 5.86
N LEU A 18 7.02 -4.75 5.00
CA LEU A 18 6.91 -4.06 3.72
C LEU A 18 6.57 -2.57 3.91
N ASN A 19 7.34 -1.69 3.27
CA ASN A 19 7.12 -0.26 3.31
C ASN A 19 5.84 0.14 2.56
N GLU A 20 5.20 1.22 2.99
CA GLU A 20 3.97 1.73 2.36
C GLU A 20 4.16 2.05 0.88
N GLU A 21 5.31 2.60 0.51
CA GLU A 21 5.62 2.92 -0.88
C GLU A 21 5.71 1.68 -1.77
N ASP A 22 6.20 0.58 -1.21
CA ASP A 22 6.36 -0.68 -1.94
C ASP A 22 5.10 -1.54 -1.96
N MET A 23 4.12 -1.26 -1.10
CA MET A 23 2.87 -2.03 -1.02
C MET A 23 2.09 -2.01 -2.33
N ASP A 24 1.89 -0.83 -2.92
CA ASP A 24 1.18 -0.68 -4.20
C ASP A 24 1.87 -1.43 -5.32
N PHE A 25 3.18 -1.27 -5.43
CA PHE A 25 3.99 -1.97 -6.42
C PHE A 25 3.91 -3.48 -6.22
N PHE A 26 4.05 -3.94 -4.97
CA PHE A 26 4.08 -5.37 -4.66
C PHE A 26 2.76 -6.05 -5.01
N VAL A 27 1.65 -5.49 -4.57
CA VAL A 27 0.31 -6.03 -4.86
C VAL A 27 0.00 -5.96 -6.35
N GLY A 28 0.28 -4.84 -7.00
CA GLY A 28 0.06 -4.65 -8.42
C GLY A 28 0.87 -5.63 -9.27
N HIS A 29 2.14 -5.85 -8.92
CA HIS A 29 2.99 -6.78 -9.63
C HIS A 29 2.56 -8.24 -9.40
N ALA A 30 2.16 -8.60 -8.19
CA ALA A 30 1.64 -9.94 -7.88
C ALA A 30 0.41 -10.29 -8.73
N LYS A 31 -0.44 -9.31 -9.03
CA LYS A 31 -1.61 -9.51 -9.89
C LYS A 31 -1.26 -9.61 -11.37
N LYS A 32 -0.24 -8.90 -11.83
CA LYS A 32 0.13 -8.82 -13.24
C LYS A 32 1.10 -9.90 -13.68
N CYS A 33 2.01 -10.33 -12.81
CA CYS A 33 3.05 -11.30 -13.13
C CYS A 33 2.77 -12.63 -12.45
N ARG A 34 2.32 -13.60 -13.23
CA ARG A 34 2.01 -14.95 -12.73
C ARG A 34 3.25 -15.65 -12.16
N GLU A 35 4.38 -15.52 -12.81
CA GLU A 35 5.63 -16.15 -12.35
C GLU A 35 6.05 -15.64 -10.98
N CYS A 36 5.97 -14.33 -10.76
CA CYS A 36 6.27 -13.71 -9.47
C CYS A 36 5.26 -14.13 -8.39
N TYR A 37 4.00 -14.24 -8.75
CA TYR A 37 2.97 -14.75 -7.83
C TYR A 37 3.23 -16.19 -7.40
N GLU A 38 3.58 -17.06 -8.35
CA GLU A 38 3.93 -18.46 -8.06
C GLU A 38 5.17 -18.54 -7.15
N GLU A 39 6.17 -17.73 -7.40
CA GLU A 39 7.35 -17.65 -6.54
C GLU A 39 7.01 -17.17 -5.13
N LEU A 40 6.15 -16.16 -5.01
CA LEU A 40 5.64 -15.71 -3.73
C LEU A 40 4.89 -16.81 -2.99
N GLU A 41 4.03 -17.54 -3.69
CA GLU A 41 3.27 -18.66 -3.12
C GLU A 41 4.20 -19.74 -2.56
N ILE A 42 5.21 -20.13 -3.33
CA ILE A 42 6.20 -21.13 -2.90
C ILE A 42 6.96 -20.65 -1.66
N ASN A 43 7.47 -19.44 -1.67
CA ASN A 43 8.21 -18.88 -0.54
C ASN A 43 7.32 -18.73 0.71
N TYR A 44 6.07 -18.35 0.53
CA TYR A 44 5.11 -18.25 1.63
C TYR A 44 4.83 -19.61 2.26
N ILE A 45 4.60 -20.64 1.44
CA ILE A 45 4.36 -22.01 1.90
C ILE A 45 5.57 -22.53 2.67
N ILE A 46 6.79 -22.30 2.16
CA ILE A 46 8.01 -22.76 2.79
C ILE A 46 8.23 -22.07 4.15
N ASN A 47 8.17 -20.76 4.17
CA ASN A 47 8.50 -20.00 5.38
C ASN A 47 7.42 -20.09 6.46
N VAL A 48 6.16 -19.98 6.09
CA VAL A 48 5.05 -20.00 7.05
C VAL A 48 4.64 -21.42 7.39
N GLY A 49 4.59 -22.30 6.39
CA GLY A 49 4.18 -23.69 6.56
C GLY A 49 5.13 -24.49 7.45
N LEU A 50 6.43 -24.36 7.26
CA LEU A 50 7.43 -25.07 8.08
C LEU A 50 7.36 -24.64 9.54
N VAL A 51 7.25 -23.33 9.80
CA VAL A 51 7.13 -22.81 11.17
C VAL A 51 5.87 -23.35 11.86
N ARG A 52 4.76 -23.47 11.14
CA ARG A 52 3.53 -24.00 11.70
C ARG A 52 3.59 -25.50 11.95
N ILE A 53 4.23 -26.26 11.09
CA ILE A 53 4.44 -27.71 11.29
C ILE A 53 5.26 -27.95 12.56
N GLU A 54 6.26 -27.15 12.82
CA GLU A 54 7.05 -27.25 14.04
C GLU A 54 6.22 -26.94 15.30
N LYS A 55 5.27 -26.01 15.22
CA LYS A 55 4.43 -25.60 16.34
C LYS A 55 3.23 -26.55 16.57
N ASP A 56 2.60 -27.02 15.51
CA ASP A 56 1.42 -27.87 15.59
C ASP A 56 1.31 -28.78 14.37
N ALA A 57 1.66 -30.05 14.55
CA ALA A 57 1.63 -31.07 13.51
C ALA A 57 0.22 -31.45 13.03
N LYS A 58 -0.82 -31.03 13.76
CA LYS A 58 -2.23 -31.36 13.45
C LYS A 58 -2.98 -30.22 12.75
N ALA A 59 -2.38 -29.07 12.56
CA ALA A 59 -3.04 -27.92 11.94
C ALA A 59 -3.30 -28.20 10.46
N THR A 60 -4.55 -28.03 10.05
CA THR A 60 -4.93 -28.04 8.63
C THR A 60 -4.57 -26.69 8.04
N PHE A 61 -3.79 -26.72 6.96
CA PHE A 61 -3.27 -25.49 6.36
C PHE A 61 -4.00 -25.16 5.07
N ASP A 62 -4.70 -24.04 5.07
CA ASP A 62 -5.12 -23.35 3.86
C ASP A 62 -4.18 -22.16 3.60
N LEU A 63 -2.92 -22.47 3.31
CA LEU A 63 -1.88 -21.46 3.13
C LEU A 63 -2.14 -20.58 1.91
N LYS A 64 -2.70 -21.15 0.84
CA LYS A 64 -3.06 -20.40 -0.35
C LYS A 64 -4.16 -19.38 -0.05
N GLY A 65 -5.21 -19.77 0.66
CA GLY A 65 -6.29 -18.89 1.06
C GLY A 65 -5.82 -17.78 2.02
N GLU A 66 -4.90 -18.10 2.92
CA GLU A 66 -4.28 -17.11 3.80
C GLU A 66 -3.44 -16.08 3.05
N LEU A 67 -2.67 -16.55 2.06
CA LEU A 67 -1.87 -15.68 1.21
C LEU A 67 -2.77 -14.72 0.42
N GLU A 68 -3.84 -15.22 -0.18
CA GLU A 68 -4.80 -14.40 -0.91
C GLU A 68 -5.45 -13.36 -0.02
N ARG A 69 -5.86 -13.74 1.20
CA ARG A 69 -6.42 -12.79 2.19
C ARG A 69 -5.41 -11.74 2.59
N LYS A 70 -4.17 -12.13 2.83
CA LYS A 70 -3.09 -11.20 3.19
C LYS A 70 -2.82 -10.20 2.08
N LEU A 71 -2.79 -10.63 0.82
CA LEU A 71 -2.63 -9.76 -0.33
C LEU A 71 -3.82 -8.79 -0.49
N LYS A 72 -5.03 -9.28 -0.26
CA LYS A 72 -6.24 -8.46 -0.31
C LYS A 72 -6.26 -7.39 0.78
N ASP A 73 -5.89 -7.74 2.01
CA ASP A 73 -5.76 -6.80 3.11
C ASP A 73 -4.72 -5.71 2.82
N LEU A 74 -3.61 -6.10 2.22
CA LEU A 74 -2.55 -5.18 1.80
C LEU A 74 -3.05 -4.23 0.72
N GLU A 75 -3.82 -4.73 -0.24
CA GLU A 75 -4.44 -3.93 -1.29
C GLU A 75 -5.40 -2.88 -0.71
N GLU A 76 -6.28 -3.28 0.19
CA GLU A 76 -7.22 -2.37 0.87
C GLU A 76 -6.49 -1.30 1.66
N LYS A 77 -5.44 -1.68 2.37
CA LYS A 77 -4.60 -0.76 3.14
C LYS A 77 -3.89 0.24 2.24
N SER A 78 -3.36 -0.21 1.13
CA SER A 78 -2.71 0.62 0.11
C SER A 78 -3.69 1.62 -0.50
N ASP A 79 -4.88 1.20 -0.87
CA ASP A 79 -5.93 2.07 -1.41
C ASP A 79 -6.37 3.13 -0.40
N MET A 80 -6.49 2.77 0.87
CA MET A 80 -6.84 3.70 1.93
C MET A 80 -5.76 4.76 2.12
N LEU A 81 -4.49 4.38 2.09
CA LEU A 81 -3.37 5.31 2.18
C LEU A 81 -3.32 6.26 0.99
N TYR A 82 -3.58 5.76 -0.21
CA TYR A 82 -3.65 6.57 -1.42
C TYR A 82 -4.76 7.62 -1.33
N ARG A 83 -5.95 7.23 -0.91
CA ARG A 83 -7.09 8.13 -0.72
C ARG A 83 -6.79 9.20 0.34
N PHE A 84 -6.14 8.81 1.42
CA PHE A 84 -5.76 9.72 2.49
C PHE A 84 -4.76 10.78 2.01
N ARG A 85 -3.74 10.37 1.25
CA ARG A 85 -2.77 11.28 0.64
C ARG A 85 -3.45 12.26 -0.33
N LEU A 86 -4.34 11.74 -1.16
CA LEU A 86 -5.09 12.56 -2.12
C LEU A 86 -5.97 13.58 -1.41
N TYR A 87 -6.65 13.16 -0.36
CA TYR A 87 -7.49 14.03 0.48
C TYR A 87 -6.67 15.16 1.10
N ASN A 88 -5.52 14.84 1.67
CA ASN A 88 -4.62 15.85 2.24
C ASN A 88 -4.16 16.87 1.20
N LYS A 89 -3.83 16.44 -0.01
CA LYS A 89 -3.46 17.34 -1.10
C LYS A 89 -4.61 18.27 -1.46
N ILE A 90 -5.81 17.76 -1.59
CA ILE A 90 -7.00 18.55 -1.92
C ILE A 90 -7.26 19.60 -0.84
N VAL A 91 -7.18 19.21 0.43
CA VAL A 91 -7.37 20.13 1.57
C VAL A 91 -6.34 21.26 1.56
N CYS A 92 -5.07 20.95 1.34
CA CYS A 92 -4.00 21.95 1.26
C CYS A 92 -4.20 22.94 0.11
N ILE A 93 -4.57 22.44 -1.08
CA ILE A 93 -4.84 23.28 -2.26
C ILE A 93 -6.04 24.20 -2.00
N THR A 94 -7.11 23.68 -1.41
CA THR A 94 -8.31 24.44 -1.08
C THR A 94 -8.01 25.55 -0.07
N ALA A 95 -7.25 25.24 0.97
CA ALA A 95 -6.82 26.21 1.96
C ALA A 95 -5.98 27.34 1.34
N TYR A 96 -5.07 26.98 0.43
CA TYR A 96 -4.24 27.94 -0.28
C TYR A 96 -5.07 28.89 -1.16
N ILE A 97 -6.04 28.34 -1.91
CA ILE A 97 -6.96 29.12 -2.74
C ILE A 97 -7.79 30.09 -1.89
N CYS A 98 -8.32 29.63 -0.76
CA CYS A 98 -9.08 30.47 0.18
C CYS A 98 -8.23 31.64 0.72
N MET A 99 -6.97 31.37 1.04
CA MET A 99 -6.05 32.38 1.53
C MET A 99 -5.75 33.46 0.48
N LEU A 100 -5.52 33.03 -0.77
CA LEU A 100 -5.33 33.98 -1.89
C LEU A 100 -6.58 34.82 -2.14
N ALA A 101 -7.77 34.23 -2.11
CA ALA A 101 -9.03 34.92 -2.28
C ALA A 101 -9.23 36.01 -1.17
N ALA A 102 -8.92 35.66 0.07
CA ALA A 102 -8.99 36.60 1.18
C ALA A 102 -8.05 37.81 1.00
N ILE A 103 -6.84 37.55 0.53
CA ILE A 103 -5.86 38.62 0.24
C ILE A 103 -6.36 39.53 -0.87
N ILE A 104 -6.90 38.98 -1.96
CA ILE A 104 -7.44 39.74 -3.09
C ILE A 104 -8.62 40.64 -2.65
N LEU A 105 -9.54 40.08 -1.86
CA LEU A 105 -10.68 40.86 -1.33
C LEU A 105 -10.20 42.00 -0.42
N SER A 106 -9.24 41.74 0.43
CA SER A 106 -8.63 42.74 1.30
C SER A 106 -7.97 43.90 0.49
N MET A 107 -7.26 43.53 -0.56
CA MET A 107 -6.66 44.51 -1.47
C MET A 107 -7.73 45.36 -2.17
N PHE A 108 -8.83 44.75 -2.59
CA PHE A 108 -9.94 45.44 -3.25
C PHE A 108 -10.62 46.46 -2.32
N ASP A 109 -10.85 46.08 -1.06
CA ASP A 109 -11.40 46.99 -0.04
C ASP A 109 -10.47 48.13 0.25
N PHE A 110 -9.18 47.87 0.32
CA PHE A 110 -8.17 48.90 0.52
C PHE A 110 -8.15 49.92 -0.63
N LEU A 111 -8.27 49.45 -1.88
CA LEU A 111 -8.34 50.31 -3.06
C LEU A 111 -9.64 51.12 -3.11
N LYS A 112 -10.75 50.63 -2.59
CA LYS A 112 -12.03 51.35 -2.49
C LYS A 112 -11.98 52.49 -1.48
N ILE A 113 -11.20 52.33 -0.43
CA ILE A 113 -11.03 53.37 0.60
C ILE A 113 -10.18 54.56 0.07
N PHE A 114 -9.30 54.28 -0.90
CA PHE A 114 -8.54 55.28 -1.59
C PHE A 114 -9.27 55.85 -2.79
#